data_1e80df19deea432b014e7be46d6f02aa
#
_entry.id   1e80df19deea432b014e7be46d6f02aa
#
_cell.length_a   1.000
_cell.length_b   1.000
_cell.length_c   1.000
_cell.angle_alpha   90.00
_cell.angle_beta   90.00
_cell.angle_gamma   90.00
#
_symmetry.space_group_name_H-M   'P 1'
#
loop_
_entity.id
_entity.type
_entity.pdbx_description
1 polymer ?
#
loop_
_entity_poly.entity_id
_entity_poly.type
_entity_poly.pdbx_seq_one_letter_code
_entity_poly.pdbx_strand_id
1 'polypeptide(L)'
;RKNVPFSMDDFTFIAAVQSDPIVWVVNEDSPYTTAADFIKAAKIKTLNVAGDGPQSNVQLQHLIAEKDLGIKTNFVPFNGSGKAHTALMGKKVDLCASTLSAAQKQLGNGLKILVVFADQSAASAPTANEAFGKDIAPAGAAIRGICAPKGLSPEVITKLENGIKGICEDPDIFAETKKLML
;
A
#
# COMPACT_ATOMS: atom_id res chain seq x y z
N ARG A 1 14.84 -14.18 1.89
CA ARG A 1 16.25 -13.75 2.04
C ARG A 1 17.03 -14.95 2.56
N LYS A 2 18.11 -15.33 1.89
CA LYS A 2 19.01 -16.36 2.37
C LYS A 2 19.91 -15.74 3.47
N ASN A 3 20.04 -16.45 4.60
CA ASN A 3 20.95 -16.10 5.72
C ASN A 3 20.53 -14.93 6.64
N VAL A 4 19.29 -14.88 7.08
CA VAL A 4 18.95 -14.13 8.29
C VAL A 4 19.13 -15.03 9.51
N PRO A 5 19.72 -14.55 10.63
CA PRO A 5 20.02 -15.35 11.81
C PRO A 5 18.79 -15.55 12.73
N PHE A 6 17.56 -15.31 12.24
CA PHE A 6 16.30 -15.41 12.98
C PHE A 6 15.18 -15.92 12.07
N SER A 7 14.15 -16.48 12.67
CA SER A 7 12.90 -16.92 12.05
C SER A 7 11.71 -16.16 12.64
N MET A 8 10.52 -16.34 12.08
CA MET A 8 9.30 -15.77 12.67
C MET A 8 9.00 -16.35 14.05
N ASP A 9 9.44 -17.58 14.30
CA ASP A 9 9.25 -18.27 15.58
C ASP A 9 10.07 -17.70 16.74
N ASP A 10 11.02 -16.82 16.45
CA ASP A 10 11.85 -16.13 17.46
C ASP A 10 11.15 -14.88 18.02
N PHE A 11 9.95 -14.55 17.50
CA PHE A 11 9.19 -13.38 17.90
C PHE A 11 7.82 -13.74 18.47
N THR A 12 7.36 -12.92 19.41
CA THR A 12 5.97 -12.85 19.86
C THR A 12 5.35 -11.60 19.26
N PHE A 13 4.27 -11.76 18.51
CA PHE A 13 3.52 -10.63 17.97
C PHE A 13 2.68 -10.01 19.10
N ILE A 14 2.79 -8.69 19.30
CA ILE A 14 2.09 -7.96 20.38
C ILE A 14 0.87 -7.23 19.83
N ALA A 15 1.03 -6.40 18.80
CA ALA A 15 -0.09 -5.63 18.25
C ALA A 15 0.15 -5.23 16.80
N ALA A 16 -0.93 -5.11 16.04
CA ALA A 16 -0.96 -4.38 14.77
C ALA A 16 -1.41 -2.94 15.06
N VAL A 17 -0.62 -1.97 14.65
CA VAL A 17 -0.89 -0.55 14.92
C VAL A 17 -1.33 0.24 13.70
N GLN A 18 -1.06 -0.28 12.50
CA GLN A 18 -1.46 0.35 11.24
C GLN A 18 -1.69 -0.70 10.16
N SER A 19 -2.73 -0.48 9.36
CA SER A 19 -2.98 -1.18 8.10
C SER A 19 -2.97 -0.15 6.97
N ASP A 20 -2.06 -0.32 6.02
CA ASP A 20 -1.81 0.63 4.93
C ASP A 20 -2.12 -0.06 3.59
N PRO A 21 -3.32 0.15 3.01
CA PRO A 21 -3.72 -0.52 1.79
C PRO A 21 -2.89 -0.09 0.58
N ILE A 22 -2.87 -0.94 -0.44
CA ILE A 22 -2.22 -0.62 -1.71
C ILE A 22 -3.17 0.19 -2.58
N VAL A 23 -2.60 1.12 -3.33
CA VAL A 23 -3.31 2.02 -4.26
C VAL A 23 -2.61 2.08 -5.60
N TRP A 24 -3.35 2.43 -6.65
CA TRP A 24 -2.78 2.86 -7.91
C TRP A 24 -2.87 4.37 -8.05
N VAL A 25 -1.76 4.98 -8.40
CA VAL A 25 -1.56 6.43 -8.46
C VAL A 25 -1.12 6.83 -9.86
N VAL A 26 -1.63 7.95 -10.36
CA VAL A 26 -1.22 8.57 -11.62
C VAL A 26 -0.97 10.07 -11.45
N ASN A 27 -0.35 10.70 -12.44
CA ASN A 27 -0.31 12.16 -12.50
C ASN A 27 -1.72 12.73 -12.64
N GLU A 28 -1.99 13.90 -12.07
CA GLU A 28 -3.28 14.60 -12.21
C GLU A 28 -3.62 14.90 -13.67
N ASP A 29 -2.62 15.21 -14.50
CA ASP A 29 -2.74 15.45 -15.94
C ASP A 29 -2.64 14.16 -16.79
N SER A 30 -2.67 12.98 -16.16
CA SER A 30 -2.66 11.71 -16.85
C SER A 30 -3.89 11.53 -17.75
N PRO A 31 -3.76 10.92 -18.91
CA PRO A 31 -4.90 10.55 -19.76
C PRO A 31 -5.81 9.50 -19.10
N TYR A 32 -5.34 8.84 -18.04
CA TYR A 32 -6.11 7.87 -17.28
C TYR A 32 -6.87 8.59 -16.16
N THR A 33 -8.13 8.94 -16.40
CA THR A 33 -8.96 9.64 -15.41
C THR A 33 -9.57 8.70 -14.40
N THR A 34 -9.77 7.45 -14.79
CA THR A 34 -10.27 6.35 -13.97
C THR A 34 -9.37 5.12 -14.06
N ALA A 35 -9.52 4.20 -13.12
CA ALA A 35 -8.83 2.91 -13.19
C ALA A 35 -9.25 2.09 -14.43
N ALA A 36 -10.50 2.22 -14.87
CA ALA A 36 -11.00 1.58 -16.08
C ALA A 36 -10.30 2.11 -17.36
N ASP A 37 -9.96 3.40 -17.42
CA ASP A 37 -9.22 3.98 -18.56
C ASP A 37 -7.82 3.39 -18.64
N PHE A 38 -7.15 3.24 -17.49
CA PHE A 38 -5.85 2.57 -17.44
C PHE A 38 -5.93 1.13 -17.95
N ILE A 39 -6.94 0.36 -17.53
CA ILE A 39 -7.14 -1.01 -17.99
C ILE A 39 -7.38 -1.08 -19.50
N LYS A 40 -8.21 -0.20 -20.06
CA LYS A 40 -8.44 -0.13 -21.52
C LYS A 40 -7.14 0.11 -22.26
N ALA A 41 -6.30 1.05 -21.80
CA ALA A 41 -5.01 1.33 -22.40
C ALA A 41 -4.04 0.16 -22.27
N ALA A 42 -3.98 -0.50 -21.10
CA ALA A 42 -3.12 -1.64 -20.84
C ALA A 42 -3.46 -2.88 -21.67
N LYS A 43 -4.69 -3.01 -22.16
CA LYS A 43 -5.11 -4.04 -23.11
C LYS A 43 -4.64 -3.79 -24.54
N ILE A 44 -4.29 -2.54 -24.87
CA ILE A 44 -3.87 -2.13 -26.23
C ILE A 44 -2.35 -2.06 -26.34
N LYS A 45 -1.69 -1.58 -25.28
CA LYS A 45 -0.23 -1.40 -25.26
C LYS A 45 0.34 -1.76 -23.88
N THR A 46 1.60 -2.16 -23.85
CA THR A 46 2.31 -2.39 -22.59
C THR A 46 2.59 -1.04 -21.90
N LEU A 47 2.07 -0.87 -20.69
CA LEU A 47 2.27 0.31 -19.85
C LEU A 47 3.35 0.04 -18.79
N ASN A 48 4.08 1.07 -18.39
CA ASN A 48 5.09 0.98 -17.34
C ASN A 48 4.46 1.32 -15.97
N VAL A 49 4.62 0.42 -15.01
CA VAL A 49 4.10 0.60 -13.65
C VAL A 49 5.24 0.61 -12.65
N ALA A 50 5.43 1.73 -11.97
CA ALA A 50 6.40 1.84 -10.88
C ALA A 50 5.89 1.20 -9.59
N GLY A 51 6.81 0.76 -8.73
CA GLY A 51 6.51 0.36 -7.35
C GLY A 51 7.76 0.25 -6.50
N ASP A 52 7.58 0.05 -5.20
CA ASP A 52 8.65 0.00 -4.21
C ASP A 52 9.29 -1.40 -4.14
N GLY A 53 10.35 -1.60 -4.84
CA GLY A 53 11.18 -2.79 -4.79
C GLY A 53 10.57 -4.06 -5.40
N PRO A 54 11.42 -5.03 -5.73
CA PRO A 54 10.98 -6.33 -6.21
C PRO A 54 10.46 -7.18 -5.05
N GLN A 55 9.47 -8.04 -5.32
CA GLN A 55 8.85 -8.95 -4.35
C GLN A 55 8.21 -8.24 -3.13
N SER A 56 7.85 -6.97 -3.30
CA SER A 56 7.08 -6.22 -2.30
C SER A 56 5.60 -6.60 -2.35
N ASN A 57 4.85 -6.30 -1.29
CA ASN A 57 3.39 -6.44 -1.28
C ASN A 57 2.72 -5.54 -2.33
N VAL A 58 3.33 -4.40 -2.64
CA VAL A 58 2.90 -3.49 -3.72
C VAL A 58 2.97 -4.20 -5.08
N GLN A 59 4.09 -4.86 -5.38
CA GLN A 59 4.21 -5.66 -6.60
C GLN A 59 3.23 -6.84 -6.60
N LEU A 60 3.08 -7.54 -5.48
CA LEU A 60 2.17 -8.68 -5.38
C LEU A 60 0.73 -8.26 -5.67
N GLN A 61 0.25 -7.16 -5.06
CA GLN A 61 -1.09 -6.64 -5.33
C GLN A 61 -1.27 -6.27 -6.80
N HIS A 62 -0.24 -5.64 -7.40
CA HIS A 62 -0.30 -5.29 -8.80
C HIS A 62 -0.41 -6.53 -9.70
N LEU A 63 0.36 -7.58 -9.44
CA LEU A 63 0.32 -8.84 -10.18
C LEU A 63 -1.03 -9.57 -10.04
N ILE A 64 -1.65 -9.54 -8.85
CA ILE A 64 -3.00 -10.08 -8.66
C ILE A 64 -3.99 -9.31 -9.52
N ALA A 65 -3.94 -7.99 -9.50
CA ALA A 65 -4.80 -7.15 -10.32
C ALA A 65 -4.58 -7.39 -11.83
N GLU A 66 -3.33 -7.53 -12.29
CA GLU A 66 -3.02 -7.89 -13.68
C GLU A 66 -3.71 -9.19 -14.10
N LYS A 67 -3.55 -10.24 -13.27
CA LYS A 67 -4.14 -11.56 -13.53
C LYS A 67 -5.67 -11.47 -13.59
N ASP A 68 -6.29 -10.82 -12.59
CA ASP A 68 -7.74 -10.79 -12.48
C ASP A 68 -8.40 -9.89 -13.52
N LEU A 69 -7.72 -8.82 -13.95
CA LEU A 69 -8.20 -7.87 -14.96
C LEU A 69 -7.79 -8.26 -16.38
N GLY A 70 -6.97 -9.30 -16.56
CA GLY A 70 -6.52 -9.79 -17.85
C GLY A 70 -5.66 -8.77 -18.60
N ILE A 71 -4.79 -8.07 -17.90
CA ILE A 71 -3.82 -7.12 -18.46
C ILE A 71 -2.39 -7.58 -18.18
N LYS A 72 -1.45 -6.98 -18.91
CA LYS A 72 -0.01 -7.18 -18.68
C LYS A 72 0.70 -5.85 -18.80
N THR A 73 1.50 -5.51 -17.80
CA THR A 73 2.29 -4.28 -17.75
C THR A 73 3.78 -4.60 -17.58
N ASN A 74 4.61 -3.60 -17.69
CA ASN A 74 6.03 -3.68 -17.36
C ASN A 74 6.25 -3.07 -15.96
N PHE A 75 6.42 -3.92 -14.95
CA PHE A 75 6.67 -3.46 -13.59
C PHE A 75 8.12 -3.00 -13.42
N VAL A 76 8.31 -1.73 -13.03
CA VAL A 76 9.61 -1.09 -12.83
C VAL A 76 9.83 -0.89 -11.33
N PRO A 77 10.66 -1.71 -10.68
CA PRO A 77 10.92 -1.59 -9.24
C PRO A 77 11.87 -0.42 -8.94
N PHE A 78 11.51 0.38 -7.94
CA PHE A 78 12.33 1.47 -7.40
C PHE A 78 12.74 1.16 -5.96
N ASN A 79 13.82 1.78 -5.49
CA ASN A 79 14.22 1.66 -4.09
C ASN A 79 13.41 2.65 -3.23
N GLY A 80 12.16 2.25 -2.94
CA GLY A 80 11.19 2.99 -2.12
C GLY A 80 10.19 3.82 -2.93
N SER A 81 9.02 4.06 -2.31
CA SER A 81 7.88 4.76 -2.91
C SER A 81 8.20 6.19 -3.34
N GLY A 82 9.06 6.92 -2.61
CA GLY A 82 9.46 8.28 -2.97
C GLY A 82 10.10 8.37 -4.36
N LYS A 83 11.02 7.45 -4.69
CA LYS A 83 11.65 7.39 -6.02
C LYS A 83 10.66 6.97 -7.10
N ALA A 84 9.74 6.05 -6.78
CA ALA A 84 8.68 5.64 -7.70
C ALA A 84 7.72 6.81 -8.02
N HIS A 85 7.31 7.58 -7.01
CA HIS A 85 6.50 8.79 -7.21
C HIS A 85 7.25 9.86 -8.01
N THR A 86 8.55 10.08 -7.76
CA THR A 86 9.36 11.01 -8.57
C THR A 86 9.41 10.57 -10.04
N ALA A 87 9.54 9.28 -10.32
CA ALA A 87 9.52 8.76 -11.68
C ALA A 87 8.15 8.95 -12.34
N LEU A 88 7.05 8.79 -11.58
CA LEU A 88 5.69 9.05 -12.05
C LEU A 88 5.48 10.54 -12.35
N MET A 89 5.84 11.44 -11.44
CA MET A 89 5.76 12.90 -11.65
C MET A 89 6.58 13.35 -12.86
N GLY A 90 7.75 12.72 -13.06
CA GLY A 90 8.59 12.93 -14.25
C GLY A 90 8.09 12.24 -15.53
N LYS A 91 6.88 11.65 -15.52
CA LYS A 91 6.25 10.96 -16.67
C LYS A 91 7.11 9.85 -17.28
N LYS A 92 8.00 9.24 -16.48
CA LYS A 92 8.84 8.10 -16.91
C LYS A 92 8.11 6.76 -16.83
N VAL A 93 7.00 6.73 -16.13
CA VAL A 93 6.09 5.60 -15.98
C VAL A 93 4.65 6.09 -16.07
N ASP A 94 3.74 5.20 -16.40
CA ASP A 94 2.32 5.51 -16.65
C ASP A 94 1.49 5.50 -15.37
N LEU A 95 1.88 4.67 -14.40
CA LEU A 95 1.19 4.44 -13.13
C LEU A 95 2.22 4.11 -12.05
N CYS A 96 1.90 4.39 -10.81
CA CYS A 96 2.64 3.90 -9.64
C CYS A 96 1.71 3.09 -8.74
N ALA A 97 2.07 1.84 -8.46
CA ALA A 97 1.51 1.09 -7.36
C ALA A 97 2.24 1.51 -6.08
N SER A 98 1.50 1.85 -5.03
CA SER A 98 2.05 2.43 -3.80
C SER A 98 1.20 2.05 -2.59
N THR A 99 1.65 2.36 -1.39
CA THR A 99 0.79 2.35 -0.21
C THR A 99 -0.02 3.63 -0.13
N LEU A 100 -1.20 3.57 0.50
CA LEU A 100 -2.10 4.72 0.64
C LEU A 100 -1.40 5.88 1.37
N SER A 101 -0.74 5.61 2.50
CA SER A 101 -0.05 6.64 3.28
C SER A 101 1.06 7.36 2.50
N ALA A 102 1.79 6.63 1.65
CA ALA A 102 2.82 7.23 0.81
C ALA A 102 2.20 8.08 -0.32
N ALA A 103 1.08 7.62 -0.90
CA ALA A 103 0.37 8.34 -1.95
C ALA A 103 -0.30 9.62 -1.42
N GLN A 104 -0.93 9.56 -0.25
CA GLN A 104 -1.60 10.71 0.36
C GLN A 104 -0.68 11.92 0.55
N LYS A 105 0.60 11.69 0.86
CA LYS A 105 1.61 12.76 0.99
C LYS A 105 1.88 13.52 -0.32
N GLN A 106 1.42 12.99 -1.43
CA GLN A 106 1.60 13.57 -2.77
C GLN A 106 0.30 14.08 -3.39
N LEU A 107 -0.85 13.90 -2.72
CA LEU A 107 -2.12 14.47 -3.15
C LEU A 107 -2.04 16.01 -3.08
N GLY A 108 -2.50 16.68 -4.15
CA GLY A 108 -2.35 18.12 -4.30
C GLY A 108 -0.96 18.59 -4.76
N ASN A 109 0.00 17.65 -4.92
CA ASN A 109 1.33 17.90 -5.50
C ASN A 109 1.48 17.24 -6.88
N GLY A 110 0.38 17.13 -7.64
CA GLY A 110 0.37 16.63 -9.01
C GLY A 110 0.08 15.14 -9.15
N LEU A 111 -0.24 14.42 -8.06
CA LEU A 111 -0.65 13.02 -8.10
C LEU A 111 -2.09 12.82 -7.62
N LYS A 112 -2.80 11.86 -8.22
CA LYS A 112 -4.12 11.40 -7.81
C LYS A 112 -4.20 9.89 -7.69
N ILE A 113 -5.04 9.39 -6.79
CA ILE A 113 -5.30 7.96 -6.62
C ILE A 113 -6.45 7.56 -7.54
N LEU A 114 -6.26 6.49 -8.31
CA LEU A 114 -7.30 5.93 -9.17
C LEU A 114 -8.15 4.87 -8.49
N VAL A 115 -7.54 4.07 -7.62
CA VAL A 115 -8.20 2.92 -6.98
C VAL A 115 -7.47 2.52 -5.70
N VAL A 116 -8.23 2.02 -4.74
CA VAL A 116 -7.74 1.47 -3.47
C VAL A 116 -8.05 -0.03 -3.43
N PHE A 117 -7.06 -0.85 -3.11
CA PHE A 117 -7.22 -2.29 -2.92
C PHE A 117 -7.50 -2.59 -1.43
N ALA A 118 -8.71 -2.30 -1.03
CA ALA A 118 -9.23 -2.51 0.33
C ALA A 118 -10.76 -2.67 0.26
N ASP A 119 -11.36 -3.05 1.39
CA ASP A 119 -12.81 -3.21 1.52
C ASP A 119 -13.55 -1.86 1.61
N GLN A 120 -12.82 -0.79 1.90
CA GLN A 120 -13.37 0.56 2.01
C GLN A 120 -12.62 1.55 1.12
N SER A 121 -13.37 2.48 0.52
CA SER A 121 -12.82 3.59 -0.24
C SER A 121 -12.01 4.53 0.66
N ALA A 122 -10.97 5.16 0.13
CA ALA A 122 -10.13 6.11 0.84
C ALA A 122 -9.62 7.21 -0.09
N ALA A 123 -9.34 8.38 0.47
CA ALA A 123 -8.80 9.54 -0.27
C ALA A 123 -9.62 9.88 -1.53
N SER A 124 -10.95 9.80 -1.44
CA SER A 124 -11.90 10.04 -2.53
C SER A 124 -11.73 9.11 -3.75
N ALA A 125 -10.97 8.02 -3.62
CA ALA A 125 -10.83 7.00 -4.66
C ALA A 125 -11.70 5.78 -4.36
N PRO A 126 -12.30 5.14 -5.38
CA PRO A 126 -13.11 3.94 -5.20
C PRO A 126 -12.25 2.74 -4.80
N THR A 127 -12.90 1.74 -4.21
CA THR A 127 -12.31 0.42 -4.03
C THR A 127 -12.10 -0.26 -5.40
N ALA A 128 -11.24 -1.29 -5.43
CA ALA A 128 -11.06 -2.08 -6.65
C ALA A 128 -12.37 -2.75 -7.10
N ASN A 129 -13.19 -3.21 -6.15
CA ASN A 129 -14.48 -3.84 -6.45
C ASN A 129 -15.48 -2.85 -7.07
N GLU A 130 -15.53 -1.61 -6.55
CA GLU A 130 -16.36 -0.54 -7.12
C GLU A 130 -15.86 -0.11 -8.51
N ALA A 131 -14.52 0.05 -8.66
CA ALA A 131 -13.91 0.54 -9.89
C ALA A 131 -14.00 -0.44 -11.06
N PHE A 132 -13.97 -1.75 -10.78
CA PHE A 132 -13.90 -2.79 -11.82
C PHE A 132 -15.15 -3.65 -11.89
N GLY A 133 -16.09 -3.54 -10.95
CA GLY A 133 -17.27 -4.39 -10.86
C GLY A 133 -16.92 -5.88 -10.69
N LYS A 134 -15.76 -6.15 -10.11
CA LYS A 134 -15.20 -7.49 -9.96
C LYS A 134 -14.48 -7.58 -8.62
N ASP A 135 -14.65 -8.71 -7.95
CA ASP A 135 -13.92 -8.99 -6.72
C ASP A 135 -12.43 -9.21 -7.04
N ILE A 136 -11.59 -8.29 -6.59
CA ILE A 136 -10.13 -8.38 -6.68
C ILE A 136 -9.62 -8.52 -5.25
N ALA A 137 -9.16 -9.71 -4.93
CA ALA A 137 -8.64 -10.01 -3.61
C ALA A 137 -7.50 -9.04 -3.25
N PRO A 138 -7.58 -8.34 -2.11
CA PRO A 138 -6.45 -7.58 -1.62
C PRO A 138 -5.32 -8.56 -1.26
N ALA A 139 -4.11 -8.26 -1.73
CA ALA A 139 -2.90 -9.03 -1.36
C ALA A 139 -2.51 -8.88 0.11
N GLY A 140 -3.32 -8.15 0.86
CA GLY A 140 -3.05 -7.67 2.19
C GLY A 140 -2.46 -6.26 2.18
N ALA A 141 -2.88 -5.47 3.16
CA ALA A 141 -2.28 -4.17 3.43
C ALA A 141 -0.85 -4.33 3.95
N ALA A 142 -0.04 -3.27 3.86
CA ALA A 142 1.20 -3.21 4.61
C ALA A 142 0.85 -3.04 6.10
N ILE A 143 0.87 -4.13 6.85
CA ILE A 143 0.61 -4.10 8.29
C ILE A 143 1.89 -3.70 9.01
N ARG A 144 1.81 -2.65 9.81
CA ARG A 144 2.85 -2.29 10.77
C ARG A 144 2.45 -2.78 12.14
N GLY A 145 3.32 -3.58 12.74
CA GLY A 145 3.07 -4.18 14.04
C GLY A 145 4.26 -4.07 14.96
N ILE A 146 4.02 -4.34 16.23
CA ILE A 146 5.03 -4.41 17.28
C ILE A 146 5.20 -5.87 17.67
N CYS A 147 6.44 -6.32 17.64
CA CYS A 147 6.83 -7.67 18.07
C CYS A 147 7.84 -7.57 19.20
N ALA A 148 7.86 -8.58 20.04
CA ALA A 148 8.85 -8.75 21.09
C ALA A 148 9.63 -10.05 20.85
N PRO A 149 10.81 -10.25 21.45
CA PRO A 149 11.49 -11.53 21.46
C PRO A 149 10.59 -12.61 22.10
N LYS A 150 10.72 -13.83 21.63
CA LYS A 150 10.05 -15.00 22.24
C LYS A 150 10.49 -15.18 23.68
N GLY A 151 9.57 -15.67 24.51
CA GLY A 151 9.87 -16.05 25.90
C GLY A 151 9.59 -14.99 26.94
N LEU A 152 8.92 -13.88 26.56
CA LEU A 152 8.39 -12.95 27.56
C LEU A 152 7.33 -13.60 28.43
N SER A 153 7.27 -13.22 29.70
CA SER A 153 6.19 -13.67 30.59
C SER A 153 4.83 -13.13 30.14
N PRO A 154 3.73 -13.86 30.41
CA PRO A 154 2.38 -13.39 30.08
C PRO A 154 2.05 -12.01 30.68
N GLU A 155 2.58 -11.73 31.86
CA GLU A 155 2.40 -10.43 32.53
C GLU A 155 3.03 -9.29 31.71
N VAL A 156 4.26 -9.49 31.20
CA VAL A 156 4.94 -8.50 30.35
C VAL A 156 4.19 -8.30 29.04
N ILE A 157 3.73 -9.40 28.41
CA ILE A 157 2.95 -9.33 27.17
C ILE A 157 1.68 -8.50 27.40
N THR A 158 0.89 -8.83 28.41
CA THR A 158 -0.35 -8.10 28.76
C THR A 158 -0.08 -6.62 29.03
N LYS A 159 1.01 -6.30 29.71
CA LYS A 159 1.38 -4.90 29.99
C LYS A 159 1.72 -4.14 28.70
N LEU A 160 2.43 -4.78 27.77
CA LEU A 160 2.75 -4.19 26.45
C LEU A 160 1.48 -3.99 25.61
N GLU A 161 0.62 -4.99 25.51
CA GLU A 161 -0.65 -4.92 24.77
C GLU A 161 -1.54 -3.79 25.31
N ASN A 162 -1.72 -3.70 26.63
CA ASN A 162 -2.52 -2.65 27.26
C ASN A 162 -1.90 -1.26 27.06
N GLY A 163 -0.57 -1.14 27.13
CA GLY A 163 0.11 0.12 26.88
C GLY A 163 -0.06 0.58 25.43
N ILE A 164 0.10 -0.31 24.47
CA ILE A 164 -0.08 0.00 23.05
C ILE A 164 -1.55 0.34 22.77
N LYS A 165 -2.48 -0.42 23.33
CA LYS A 165 -3.91 -0.14 23.21
C LYS A 165 -4.25 1.26 23.73
N GLY A 166 -3.75 1.62 24.91
CA GLY A 166 -3.95 2.97 25.48
C GLY A 166 -3.40 4.08 24.57
N ILE A 167 -2.24 3.86 23.93
CA ILE A 167 -1.67 4.80 22.95
C ILE A 167 -2.58 4.92 21.72
N CYS A 168 -3.08 3.81 21.18
CA CYS A 168 -3.95 3.82 20.01
C CYS A 168 -5.33 4.44 20.27
N GLU A 169 -5.80 4.42 21.53
CA GLU A 169 -7.08 4.98 21.96
C GLU A 169 -6.94 6.44 22.45
N ASP A 170 -5.72 6.96 22.56
CA ASP A 170 -5.46 8.33 22.98
C ASP A 170 -5.88 9.34 21.89
N PRO A 171 -6.83 10.28 22.19
CA PRO A 171 -7.33 11.24 21.20
C PRO A 171 -6.24 12.18 20.64
N ASP A 172 -5.25 12.55 21.46
CA ASP A 172 -4.19 13.47 21.05
C ASP A 172 -3.23 12.76 20.09
N ILE A 173 -2.90 11.50 20.39
CA ILE A 173 -2.09 10.67 19.50
C ILE A 173 -2.83 10.39 18.20
N PHE A 174 -4.13 10.08 18.27
CA PHE A 174 -4.96 9.89 17.07
C PHE A 174 -5.01 11.15 16.20
N ALA A 175 -5.14 12.34 16.79
CA ALA A 175 -5.12 13.60 16.07
C ALA A 175 -3.75 13.85 15.40
N GLU A 176 -2.66 13.48 16.05
CA GLU A 176 -1.31 13.63 15.50
C GLU A 176 -1.04 12.63 14.37
N THR A 177 -1.41 11.36 14.52
CA THR A 177 -1.29 10.36 13.44
C THR A 177 -2.08 10.76 12.21
N LYS A 178 -3.27 11.34 12.38
CA LYS A 178 -4.08 11.88 11.29
C LYS A 178 -3.38 13.03 10.55
N LYS A 179 -2.70 13.94 11.25
CA LYS A 179 -1.89 15.02 10.63
C LYS A 179 -0.72 14.43 9.83
N LEU A 180 -0.13 13.35 10.29
CA LEU A 180 0.97 12.66 9.62
C LEU A 180 0.50 11.74 8.47
N MET A 181 -0.81 11.66 8.22
CA MET A 181 -1.43 10.77 7.24
C MET A 181 -1.04 9.29 7.46
N LEU A 182 -1.10 8.86 8.71
CA LEU A 182 -0.79 7.50 9.16
C LEU A 182 -2.05 6.74 9.54
#